data_17be3d8699361f0c7a1418036f693c40
#
_entry.id   17be3d8699361f0c7a1418036f693c40
#
_cell.length_a   1.000
_cell.length_b   1.000
_cell.length_c   1.000
_cell.angle_alpha   90.00
_cell.angle_beta   90.00
_cell.angle_gamma   90.00
#
_symmetry.space_group_name_H-M   'P 1'
#
loop_
_entity.id
_entity.type
_entity.pdbx_description
1 polymer ?
#
loop_
_entity_poly.entity_id
_entity_poly.type
_entity_poly.pdbx_seq_one_letter_code
_entity_poly.pdbx_strand_id
1 'polypeptide(L)'
;NQLKDKGKVTRGRIGVQIQEVTKETAEAFGLKQTAGALVNSVEKGGPAEKAGVEPGDIILKVDGRDVANSSTLPRIITQVKPGTKVTLTVWRKGAQRDIAVSVAELKEAEPGAQPRRNAPPKEKAKPNRMGLVLGDLTDEQKKELDLKGGVLVEEIAGVVRGNVQAGDVILAIVSRGQTIDAKSAAQINDLLAKLEKGASVTLQMKRGEQQLFATVSALNGAYFQT
;
A
#
# COMPACT_ATOMS: atom_id res chain seq x y z
N ASN A 1 -14.76 32.66 -0.73
CA ASN A 1 -14.11 33.92 -0.29
C ASN A 1 -13.43 33.77 1.07
N GLN A 2 -12.49 32.78 1.20
CA GLN A 2 -11.72 32.57 2.44
C GLN A 2 -10.44 33.40 2.51
N LEU A 3 -10.14 34.15 1.46
CA LEU A 3 -8.92 35.03 1.41
C LEU A 3 -9.06 36.36 2.14
N LYS A 4 -10.27 36.72 2.59
CA LYS A 4 -10.49 38.05 3.21
C LYS A 4 -10.32 38.11 4.73
N ASP A 5 -10.39 36.94 5.43
CA ASP A 5 -10.45 36.98 6.90
C ASP A 5 -9.19 36.53 7.66
N LYS A 6 -8.25 35.81 7.08
CA LYS A 6 -7.02 35.37 7.80
C LYS A 6 -5.77 35.13 6.94
N GLY A 7 -5.71 35.48 5.66
CA GLY A 7 -4.48 35.39 4.85
C GLY A 7 -3.85 33.99 4.70
N LYS A 8 -4.51 32.91 5.17
CA LYS A 8 -4.08 31.50 5.03
C LYS A 8 -5.22 30.65 4.53
N VAL A 9 -5.00 29.97 3.39
CA VAL A 9 -5.89 28.93 2.91
C VAL A 9 -5.65 27.68 3.76
N THR A 10 -6.50 27.45 4.74
CA THR A 10 -6.44 26.24 5.58
C THR A 10 -7.03 25.08 4.81
N ARG A 11 -6.21 24.12 4.40
CA ARG A 11 -6.63 22.92 3.69
C ARG A 11 -6.84 21.77 4.68
N GLY A 12 -7.97 21.06 4.54
CA GLY A 12 -8.24 19.85 5.31
C GLY A 12 -7.38 18.69 4.87
N ARG A 13 -6.96 17.83 5.82
CA ARG A 13 -6.33 16.53 5.56
C ARG A 13 -6.82 15.49 6.55
N ILE A 14 -6.75 14.23 6.16
CA ILE A 14 -7.08 13.09 7.03
C ILE A 14 -5.85 12.23 7.40
N GLY A 15 -4.67 12.54 6.86
CA GLY A 15 -3.42 11.83 7.20
C GLY A 15 -3.33 10.44 6.59
N VAL A 16 -3.70 10.28 5.32
CA VAL A 16 -3.52 9.05 4.54
C VAL A 16 -2.68 9.34 3.29
N GLN A 17 -1.85 8.38 2.93
CA GLN A 17 -1.25 8.32 1.59
C GLN A 17 -2.05 7.36 0.75
N ILE A 18 -2.43 7.79 -0.43
CA ILE A 18 -3.31 7.05 -1.33
C ILE A 18 -2.66 6.81 -2.69
N GLN A 19 -3.07 5.73 -3.34
CA GLN A 19 -2.74 5.45 -4.73
C GLN A 19 -4.00 5.07 -5.53
N GLU A 20 -3.87 5.10 -6.84
CA GLU A 20 -4.94 4.73 -7.75
C GLU A 20 -5.22 3.23 -7.72
N VAL A 21 -6.51 2.87 -7.80
CA VAL A 21 -6.95 1.48 -7.90
C VAL A 21 -6.91 1.06 -9.35
N THR A 22 -5.88 0.28 -9.74
CA THR A 22 -5.80 -0.34 -11.07
C THR A 22 -6.74 -1.54 -11.17
N LYS A 23 -6.93 -2.06 -12.39
CA LYS A 23 -7.75 -3.25 -12.60
C LYS A 23 -7.22 -4.46 -11.81
N GLU A 24 -5.91 -4.65 -11.85
CA GLU A 24 -5.22 -5.74 -11.13
C GLU A 24 -5.38 -5.59 -9.61
N THR A 25 -5.28 -4.35 -9.10
CA THR A 25 -5.50 -4.05 -7.68
C THR A 25 -6.95 -4.32 -7.29
N ALA A 26 -7.93 -3.88 -8.10
CA ALA A 26 -9.35 -4.12 -7.85
C ALA A 26 -9.65 -5.64 -7.78
N GLU A 27 -9.12 -6.42 -8.72
CA GLU A 27 -9.26 -7.88 -8.74
C GLU A 27 -8.63 -8.54 -7.51
N ALA A 28 -7.41 -8.12 -7.11
CA ALA A 28 -6.72 -8.65 -5.93
C ALA A 28 -7.49 -8.38 -4.62
N PHE A 29 -8.13 -7.21 -4.51
CA PHE A 29 -8.96 -6.84 -3.35
C PHE A 29 -10.42 -7.29 -3.45
N GLY A 30 -10.79 -8.00 -4.53
CA GLY A 30 -12.15 -8.50 -4.75
C GLY A 30 -13.19 -7.41 -5.05
N LEU A 31 -12.74 -6.27 -5.59
CA LEU A 31 -13.61 -5.19 -6.07
C LEU A 31 -14.13 -5.51 -7.47
N LYS A 32 -15.41 -5.21 -7.70
CA LYS A 32 -16.05 -5.40 -9.02
C LYS A 32 -15.73 -4.28 -10.03
N GLN A 33 -15.19 -3.16 -9.58
CA GLN A 33 -14.92 -1.97 -10.39
C GLN A 33 -13.61 -1.32 -9.97
N THR A 34 -12.94 -0.69 -10.93
CA THR A 34 -11.72 0.12 -10.71
C THR A 34 -12.12 1.51 -10.20
N ALA A 35 -12.58 1.62 -8.96
CA ALA A 35 -12.98 2.88 -8.35
C ALA A 35 -12.44 2.98 -6.93
N GLY A 36 -12.28 4.20 -6.44
CA GLY A 36 -11.80 4.48 -5.11
C GLY A 36 -10.35 4.92 -5.05
N ALA A 37 -9.87 5.08 -3.83
CA ALA A 37 -8.48 5.41 -3.51
C ALA A 37 -7.93 4.38 -2.52
N LEU A 38 -6.90 3.62 -2.91
CA LEU A 38 -6.24 2.66 -2.05
C LEU A 38 -5.36 3.39 -1.03
N VAL A 39 -5.56 3.10 0.24
CA VAL A 39 -4.74 3.64 1.34
C VAL A 39 -3.43 2.85 1.41
N ASN A 40 -2.33 3.49 1.05
CA ASN A 40 -0.98 2.93 1.16
C ASN A 40 -0.46 2.96 2.59
N SER A 41 -0.59 4.12 3.23
CA SER A 41 -0.16 4.32 4.61
C SER A 41 -1.08 5.30 5.32
N VAL A 42 -1.08 5.20 6.65
CA VAL A 42 -1.81 6.08 7.55
C VAL A 42 -0.79 6.75 8.46
N GLU A 43 -0.89 8.07 8.62
CA GLU A 43 0.00 8.86 9.46
C GLU A 43 -0.20 8.50 10.93
N LYS A 44 0.90 8.14 11.62
CA LYS A 44 0.88 7.85 13.07
C LYS A 44 0.36 9.06 13.86
N GLY A 45 -0.61 8.84 14.73
CA GLY A 45 -1.29 9.90 15.49
C GLY A 45 -2.22 10.78 14.66
N GLY A 46 -2.34 10.51 13.37
CA GLY A 46 -3.20 11.25 12.45
C GLY A 46 -4.70 10.97 12.64
N PRO A 47 -5.56 11.78 12.00
CA PRO A 47 -7.01 11.63 12.12
C PRO A 47 -7.53 10.28 11.61
N ALA A 48 -6.98 9.78 10.51
CA ALA A 48 -7.37 8.50 9.92
C ALA A 48 -6.99 7.31 10.81
N GLU A 49 -5.79 7.32 11.43
CA GLU A 49 -5.40 6.26 12.37
C GLU A 49 -6.31 6.22 13.58
N LYS A 50 -6.60 7.39 14.18
CA LYS A 50 -7.52 7.50 15.34
C LYS A 50 -8.93 7.05 15.02
N ALA A 51 -9.36 7.16 13.77
CA ALA A 51 -10.65 6.71 13.30
C ALA A 51 -10.68 5.21 12.95
N GLY A 52 -9.52 4.53 12.89
CA GLY A 52 -9.42 3.11 12.56
C GLY A 52 -9.30 2.81 11.07
N VAL A 53 -8.85 3.78 10.26
CA VAL A 53 -8.44 3.54 8.87
C VAL A 53 -7.12 2.80 8.87
N GLU A 54 -7.01 1.75 8.06
CA GLU A 54 -5.83 0.89 7.98
C GLU A 54 -5.22 0.92 6.57
N PRO A 55 -3.91 0.68 6.45
CA PRO A 55 -3.31 0.40 5.15
C PRO A 55 -3.98 -0.82 4.49
N GLY A 56 -4.32 -0.70 3.21
CA GLY A 56 -5.08 -1.71 2.48
C GLY A 56 -6.58 -1.42 2.38
N ASP A 57 -7.09 -0.39 3.04
CA ASP A 57 -8.45 0.08 2.81
C ASP A 57 -8.57 0.76 1.44
N ILE A 58 -9.68 0.55 0.75
CA ILE A 58 -9.99 1.30 -0.46
C ILE A 58 -11.17 2.22 -0.16
N ILE A 59 -10.94 3.52 -0.18
CA ILE A 59 -11.97 4.53 0.09
C ILE A 59 -12.83 4.67 -1.15
N LEU A 60 -14.10 4.26 -1.03
CA LEU A 60 -15.08 4.29 -2.12
C LEU A 60 -15.94 5.55 -2.11
N LYS A 61 -16.27 6.07 -0.91
CA LYS A 61 -17.10 7.27 -0.75
C LYS A 61 -16.63 8.14 0.41
N VAL A 62 -16.94 9.44 0.32
CA VAL A 62 -16.78 10.43 1.39
C VAL A 62 -18.08 11.18 1.53
N ASP A 63 -18.72 11.11 2.70
CA ASP A 63 -20.05 11.69 2.96
C ASP A 63 -21.09 11.38 1.86
N GLY A 64 -21.10 10.13 1.39
CA GLY A 64 -21.98 9.66 0.32
C GLY A 64 -21.55 10.07 -1.10
N ARG A 65 -20.48 10.86 -1.27
CA ARG A 65 -19.93 11.23 -2.58
C ARG A 65 -18.95 10.15 -3.05
N ASP A 66 -19.15 9.66 -4.27
CA ASP A 66 -18.30 8.62 -4.84
C ASP A 66 -16.87 9.14 -5.10
N VAL A 67 -15.89 8.31 -4.73
CA VAL A 67 -14.48 8.51 -5.04
C VAL A 67 -14.16 7.71 -6.31
N ALA A 68 -14.25 8.36 -7.46
CA ALA A 68 -14.01 7.69 -8.73
C ALA A 68 -12.55 7.26 -8.93
N ASN A 69 -11.61 8.05 -8.41
CA ASN A 69 -10.16 7.79 -8.49
C ASN A 69 -9.43 8.44 -7.31
N SER A 70 -8.12 8.16 -7.21
CA SER A 70 -7.27 8.70 -6.13
C SER A 70 -7.24 10.23 -6.08
N SER A 71 -7.38 10.93 -7.21
CA SER A 71 -7.40 12.40 -7.25
C SER A 71 -8.69 13.03 -6.73
N THR A 72 -9.78 12.27 -6.67
CA THR A 72 -11.08 12.74 -6.18
C THR A 72 -11.08 12.94 -4.67
N LEU A 73 -10.45 12.04 -3.92
CA LEU A 73 -10.42 12.08 -2.45
C LEU A 73 -9.80 13.38 -1.91
N PRO A 74 -8.58 13.81 -2.33
CA PRO A 74 -8.00 15.07 -1.85
C PRO A 74 -8.89 16.29 -2.17
N ARG A 75 -9.54 16.30 -3.35
CA ARG A 75 -10.44 17.40 -3.74
C ARG A 75 -11.63 17.53 -2.79
N ILE A 76 -12.24 16.41 -2.40
CA ILE A 76 -13.36 16.43 -1.45
C ILE A 76 -12.87 16.87 -0.07
N ILE A 77 -11.78 16.28 0.43
CA ILE A 77 -11.28 16.55 1.78
C ILE A 77 -10.79 18.00 1.94
N THR A 78 -10.15 18.57 0.93
CA THR A 78 -9.67 19.97 0.97
C THR A 78 -10.82 20.99 0.99
N GLN A 79 -12.02 20.62 0.55
CA GLN A 79 -13.22 21.47 0.64
C GLN A 79 -13.89 21.43 2.01
N VAL A 80 -13.57 20.42 2.82
CA VAL A 80 -14.11 20.24 4.18
C VAL A 80 -13.32 21.13 5.15
N LYS A 81 -14.04 21.85 6.01
CA LYS A 81 -13.39 22.65 7.06
C LYS A 81 -12.65 21.76 8.05
N PRO A 82 -11.42 22.09 8.44
CA PRO A 82 -10.72 21.41 9.53
C PRO A 82 -11.59 21.35 10.80
N GLY A 83 -11.54 20.25 11.52
CA GLY A 83 -12.39 19.96 12.66
C GLY A 83 -13.75 19.30 12.34
N THR A 84 -14.14 19.24 11.08
CA THR A 84 -15.37 18.57 10.65
C THR A 84 -15.15 17.06 10.59
N LYS A 85 -16.15 16.27 11.00
CA LYS A 85 -16.16 14.82 10.82
C LYS A 85 -16.75 14.49 9.46
N VAL A 86 -16.08 13.62 8.71
CA VAL A 86 -16.54 13.04 7.43
C VAL A 86 -16.69 11.53 7.58
N THR A 87 -17.66 10.95 6.92
CA THR A 87 -17.83 9.49 6.87
C THR A 87 -17.17 8.94 5.63
N LEU A 88 -16.18 8.09 5.81
CA LEU A 88 -15.51 7.34 4.74
C LEU A 88 -16.16 5.97 4.61
N THR A 89 -16.71 5.65 3.44
CA THR A 89 -17.08 4.28 3.11
C THR A 89 -15.87 3.59 2.51
N VAL A 90 -15.31 2.63 3.23
CA VAL A 90 -14.10 1.89 2.83
C VAL A 90 -14.44 0.43 2.50
N TRP A 91 -13.67 -0.12 1.56
CA TRP A 91 -13.66 -1.55 1.27
C TRP A 91 -12.49 -2.19 1.99
N ARG A 92 -12.77 -3.12 2.90
CA ARG A 92 -11.78 -3.85 3.69
C ARG A 92 -12.09 -5.34 3.69
N LYS A 93 -11.15 -6.17 3.23
CA LYS A 93 -11.25 -7.65 3.26
C LYS A 93 -12.57 -8.19 2.68
N GLY A 94 -13.02 -7.64 1.55
CA GLY A 94 -14.23 -8.08 0.89
C GLY A 94 -15.55 -7.51 1.42
N ALA A 95 -15.51 -6.57 2.37
CA ALA A 95 -16.70 -5.94 2.95
C ALA A 95 -16.58 -4.40 2.97
N GLN A 96 -17.72 -3.73 2.80
CA GLN A 96 -17.81 -2.28 2.99
C GLN A 96 -17.96 -1.96 4.49
N ARG A 97 -17.30 -0.88 4.92
CA ARG A 97 -17.39 -0.34 6.28
C ARG A 97 -17.41 1.18 6.23
N ASP A 98 -18.20 1.78 7.14
CA ASP A 98 -18.23 3.22 7.31
C ASP A 98 -17.36 3.61 8.50
N ILE A 99 -16.46 4.57 8.29
CA ILE A 99 -15.51 5.06 9.30
C ILE A 99 -15.63 6.57 9.37
N ALA A 100 -15.95 7.10 10.57
CA ALA A 100 -16.00 8.54 10.80
C ALA A 100 -14.62 9.08 11.12
N VAL A 101 -14.10 9.97 10.27
CA VAL A 101 -12.77 10.59 10.38
C VAL A 101 -12.90 12.08 10.59
N SER A 102 -12.17 12.64 11.56
CA SER A 102 -12.10 14.10 11.73
C SER A 102 -11.06 14.68 10.78
N VAL A 103 -11.42 15.69 10.01
CA VAL A 103 -10.48 16.38 9.10
C VAL A 103 -9.58 17.29 9.93
N ALA A 104 -8.27 17.11 9.86
CA ALA A 104 -7.29 17.98 10.51
C ALA A 104 -6.83 19.10 9.58
N GLU A 105 -6.24 20.16 10.15
CA GLU A 105 -5.56 21.20 9.40
C GLU A 105 -4.27 20.67 8.78
N LEU A 106 -4.03 20.98 7.51
CA LEU A 106 -2.78 20.64 6.82
C LEU A 106 -1.67 21.52 7.39
N LYS A 107 -0.86 20.98 8.32
CA LYS A 107 0.43 21.56 8.66
C LYS A 107 1.43 21.06 7.62
N GLU A 108 2.17 21.96 6.96
CA GLU A 108 3.26 21.58 6.07
C GLU A 108 4.25 20.71 6.86
N ALA A 109 4.33 19.44 6.50
CA ALA A 109 5.35 18.54 7.03
C ALA A 109 6.59 18.66 6.15
N GLU A 110 7.75 18.83 6.78
CA GLU A 110 9.05 18.82 6.11
C GLU A 110 9.28 17.50 5.36
N PRO A 111 9.97 17.53 4.20
CA PRO A 111 10.23 16.33 3.43
C PRO A 111 11.18 15.39 4.18
N GLY A 112 10.65 14.25 4.62
CA GLY A 112 11.38 13.21 5.34
C GLY A 112 12.45 12.55 4.48
N ALA A 113 13.60 12.37 5.07
CA ALA A 113 14.85 11.83 4.54
C ALA A 113 14.68 10.45 3.85
N GLN A 114 15.41 10.27 2.75
CA GLN A 114 15.57 8.99 2.07
C GLN A 114 16.43 8.02 2.90
N PRO A 115 16.07 6.75 3.06
CA PRO A 115 16.91 5.79 3.78
C PRO A 115 18.10 5.34 2.94
N ARG A 116 19.27 5.31 3.59
CA ARG A 116 20.54 4.83 3.04
C ARG A 116 20.53 3.31 2.86
N ARG A 117 21.00 2.89 1.69
CA ARG A 117 21.33 1.48 1.39
C ARG A 117 22.60 1.09 2.13
N ASN A 118 22.55 -0.01 2.90
CA ASN A 118 23.70 -0.89 3.12
C ASN A 118 23.24 -2.18 3.82
N ALA A 119 23.32 -3.30 3.14
CA ALA A 119 23.37 -4.62 3.75
C ALA A 119 24.26 -5.54 2.89
N PRO A 120 25.08 -6.41 3.51
CA PRO A 120 26.06 -7.25 2.83
C PRO A 120 25.42 -8.46 2.12
N PRO A 121 26.08 -9.03 1.10
CA PRO A 121 25.49 -10.07 0.24
C PRO A 121 25.50 -11.45 0.91
N LYS A 122 24.33 -12.09 0.96
CA LYS A 122 24.18 -13.53 1.23
C LYS A 122 23.87 -14.28 -0.06
N GLU A 123 24.22 -15.57 -0.09
CA GLU A 123 24.13 -16.49 -1.23
C GLU A 123 22.89 -16.31 -2.11
N LYS A 124 23.14 -16.28 -3.42
CA LYS A 124 22.12 -16.00 -4.46
C LYS A 124 21.00 -17.05 -4.48
N ALA A 125 19.89 -16.72 -3.84
CA ALA A 125 18.66 -17.47 -4.03
C ALA A 125 18.18 -17.31 -5.49
N LYS A 126 17.59 -18.38 -6.06
CA LYS A 126 17.07 -18.33 -7.44
C LYS A 126 15.79 -17.47 -7.49
N PRO A 127 15.59 -16.68 -8.56
CA PRO A 127 14.39 -15.89 -8.72
C PRO A 127 13.14 -16.79 -8.82
N ASN A 128 12.06 -16.36 -8.20
CA ASN A 128 10.77 -17.01 -8.30
C ASN A 128 10.04 -16.68 -9.61
N ARG A 129 8.84 -17.21 -9.82
CA ARG A 129 8.03 -16.98 -11.03
C ARG A 129 7.66 -15.51 -11.29
N MET A 130 7.77 -14.65 -10.30
CA MET A 130 7.56 -13.20 -10.42
C MET A 130 8.86 -12.45 -10.73
N GLY A 131 9.98 -13.17 -10.84
CA GLY A 131 11.28 -12.55 -11.03
C GLY A 131 11.85 -11.92 -9.75
N LEU A 132 11.37 -12.29 -8.58
CA LEU A 132 11.83 -11.79 -7.30
C LEU A 132 12.75 -12.80 -6.63
N VAL A 133 13.88 -12.33 -6.13
CA VAL A 133 14.73 -13.08 -5.18
C VAL A 133 14.35 -12.64 -3.79
N LEU A 134 13.87 -13.58 -2.99
CA LEU A 134 13.33 -13.32 -1.65
C LEU A 134 14.23 -13.93 -0.58
N GLY A 135 14.50 -13.16 0.46
CA GLY A 135 15.24 -13.58 1.65
C GLY A 135 14.44 -13.36 2.93
N ASP A 136 14.75 -14.15 3.96
CA ASP A 136 14.15 -13.93 5.27
C ASP A 136 14.82 -12.76 5.99
N LEU A 137 14.03 -11.93 6.69
CA LEU A 137 14.56 -10.86 7.52
C LEU A 137 15.37 -11.44 8.69
N THR A 138 16.53 -10.86 8.94
CA THR A 138 17.30 -11.13 10.15
C THR A 138 16.59 -10.53 11.38
N ASP A 139 16.90 -11.04 12.58
CA ASP A 139 16.30 -10.52 13.81
C ASP A 139 16.70 -9.07 14.08
N GLU A 140 17.86 -8.65 13.62
CA GLU A 140 18.33 -7.25 13.67
C GLU A 140 17.46 -6.37 12.75
N GLN A 141 17.21 -6.80 11.51
CA GLN A 141 16.35 -6.10 10.56
C GLN A 141 14.90 -6.02 11.04
N LYS A 142 14.37 -7.07 11.67
CA LYS A 142 13.04 -7.06 12.28
C LYS A 142 12.92 -6.01 13.38
N LYS A 143 13.95 -5.89 14.24
CA LYS A 143 14.00 -4.88 15.31
C LYS A 143 14.12 -3.46 14.76
N GLU A 144 15.00 -3.25 13.78
CA GLU A 144 15.23 -1.94 13.17
C GLU A 144 13.98 -1.40 12.46
N LEU A 145 13.23 -2.30 11.82
CA LEU A 145 12.01 -1.96 11.08
C LEU A 145 10.73 -2.02 11.94
N ASP A 146 10.85 -2.37 13.21
CA ASP A 146 9.71 -2.59 14.13
C ASP A 146 8.68 -3.57 13.53
N LEU A 147 9.16 -4.71 13.03
CA LEU A 147 8.37 -5.73 12.36
C LEU A 147 8.42 -7.06 13.10
N LYS A 148 7.27 -7.71 13.25
CA LYS A 148 7.17 -9.08 13.81
C LYS A 148 7.48 -10.17 12.77
N GLY A 149 7.50 -9.83 11.48
CA GLY A 149 7.75 -10.73 10.35
C GLY A 149 7.86 -9.93 9.06
N GLY A 150 8.16 -10.60 7.96
CA GLY A 150 8.29 -10.01 6.65
C GLY A 150 9.34 -10.75 5.83
N VAL A 151 9.34 -10.51 4.53
CA VAL A 151 10.24 -11.12 3.56
C VAL A 151 10.92 -10.02 2.77
N LEU A 152 12.26 -10.01 2.79
CA LEU A 152 13.07 -9.03 2.08
C LEU A 152 13.12 -9.35 0.58
N VAL A 153 12.93 -8.36 -0.26
CA VAL A 153 13.25 -8.45 -1.69
C VAL A 153 14.74 -8.15 -1.85
N GLU A 154 15.55 -9.20 -2.05
CA GLU A 154 17.01 -9.07 -2.18
C GLU A 154 17.41 -8.60 -3.57
N GLU A 155 16.79 -9.18 -4.60
CA GLU A 155 17.10 -8.87 -6.00
C GLU A 155 15.86 -9.02 -6.89
N ILE A 156 15.84 -8.28 -7.98
CA ILE A 156 14.81 -8.40 -9.03
C ILE A 156 15.50 -8.91 -10.30
N ALA A 157 15.16 -10.14 -10.68
CA ALA A 157 15.66 -10.76 -11.89
C ALA A 157 14.61 -10.66 -13.00
N GLY A 158 14.81 -9.73 -13.92
CA GLY A 158 13.93 -9.53 -15.07
C GLY A 158 12.92 -8.38 -14.93
N VAL A 159 11.93 -8.34 -15.79
CA VAL A 159 10.91 -7.28 -15.84
C VAL A 159 9.76 -7.63 -14.89
N VAL A 160 9.81 -7.17 -13.67
CA VAL A 160 8.69 -7.24 -12.73
C VAL A 160 7.72 -6.10 -13.07
N ARG A 161 6.50 -6.46 -13.51
CA ARG A 161 5.43 -5.47 -13.66
C ARG A 161 4.91 -5.11 -12.28
N GLY A 162 5.26 -3.93 -11.81
CA GLY A 162 4.90 -3.42 -10.48
C GLY A 162 6.01 -2.52 -9.92
N ASN A 163 5.68 -1.68 -8.96
CA ASN A 163 6.64 -0.76 -8.32
C ASN A 163 7.38 -1.45 -7.15
N VAL A 164 7.97 -2.63 -7.41
CA VAL A 164 8.80 -3.38 -6.44
C VAL A 164 10.25 -3.01 -6.66
N GLN A 165 11.01 -2.85 -5.59
CA GLN A 165 12.46 -2.56 -5.63
C GLN A 165 13.21 -3.50 -4.69
N ALA A 166 14.47 -3.74 -4.99
CA ALA A 166 15.38 -4.41 -4.05
C ALA A 166 15.49 -3.58 -2.76
N GLY A 167 15.38 -4.23 -1.62
CA GLY A 167 15.33 -3.60 -0.32
C GLY A 167 13.89 -3.38 0.23
N ASP A 168 12.85 -3.66 -0.57
CA ASP A 168 11.47 -3.67 -0.05
C ASP A 168 11.25 -4.88 0.85
N VAL A 169 10.43 -4.71 1.88
CA VAL A 169 10.03 -5.80 2.77
C VAL A 169 8.56 -6.14 2.52
N ILE A 170 8.30 -7.33 2.06
CA ILE A 170 6.94 -7.85 1.87
C ILE A 170 6.37 -8.22 3.24
N LEU A 171 5.26 -7.60 3.61
CA LEU A 171 4.55 -7.84 4.88
C LEU A 171 3.41 -8.84 4.71
N ALA A 172 2.72 -8.76 3.57
CA ALA A 172 1.61 -9.65 3.25
C ALA A 172 1.38 -9.72 1.74
N ILE A 173 0.69 -10.77 1.32
CA ILE A 173 0.15 -10.92 -0.04
C ILE A 173 -1.37 -10.80 0.03
N VAL A 174 -1.93 -9.95 -0.83
CA VAL A 174 -3.37 -9.83 -1.03
C VAL A 174 -3.74 -10.48 -2.35
N SER A 175 -4.61 -11.49 -2.29
CA SER A 175 -5.12 -12.22 -3.45
C SER A 175 -6.59 -12.56 -3.26
N ARG A 176 -7.42 -12.25 -4.24
CA ARG A 176 -8.88 -12.54 -4.23
C ARG A 176 -9.59 -12.07 -2.95
N GLY A 177 -9.21 -10.91 -2.43
CA GLY A 177 -9.78 -10.34 -1.20
C GLY A 177 -9.26 -10.96 0.11
N GLN A 178 -8.35 -11.91 0.05
CA GLN A 178 -7.69 -12.51 1.21
C GLN A 178 -6.29 -11.93 1.41
N THR A 179 -5.96 -11.59 2.64
CA THR A 179 -4.63 -11.15 3.03
C THR A 179 -3.89 -12.28 3.75
N ILE A 180 -2.72 -12.63 3.27
CA ILE A 180 -1.87 -13.69 3.82
C ILE A 180 -0.57 -13.04 4.28
N ASP A 181 -0.29 -13.11 5.58
CA ASP A 181 0.92 -12.52 6.16
C ASP A 181 2.18 -13.24 5.66
N ALA A 182 3.21 -12.45 5.34
CA ALA A 182 4.51 -12.94 4.91
C ALA A 182 5.35 -13.35 6.13
N LYS A 183 5.44 -14.63 6.43
CA LYS A 183 6.21 -15.17 7.57
C LYS A 183 7.61 -15.61 7.17
N SER A 184 7.79 -16.12 5.95
CA SER A 184 9.08 -16.57 5.42
C SER A 184 9.14 -16.49 3.90
N ALA A 185 10.35 -16.38 3.35
CA ALA A 185 10.59 -16.39 1.90
C ALA A 185 10.09 -17.69 1.25
N ALA A 186 10.26 -18.85 1.91
CA ALA A 186 9.77 -20.13 1.45
C ALA A 186 8.24 -20.15 1.30
N GLN A 187 7.51 -19.66 2.31
CA GLN A 187 6.04 -19.57 2.28
C GLN A 187 5.56 -18.71 1.10
N ILE A 188 6.19 -17.55 0.90
CA ILE A 188 5.83 -16.64 -0.19
C ILE A 188 6.12 -17.26 -1.55
N ASN A 189 7.27 -17.90 -1.72
CA ASN A 189 7.62 -18.60 -2.96
C ASN A 189 6.62 -19.73 -3.27
N ASP A 190 6.19 -20.51 -2.28
CA ASP A 190 5.19 -21.57 -2.44
C ASP A 190 3.81 -21.01 -2.84
N LEU A 191 3.40 -19.90 -2.23
CA LEU A 191 2.15 -19.22 -2.60
C LEU A 191 2.21 -18.70 -4.03
N LEU A 192 3.30 -18.04 -4.40
CA LEU A 192 3.50 -17.53 -5.76
C LEU A 192 3.62 -18.66 -6.80
N ALA A 193 4.18 -19.81 -6.43
CA ALA A 193 4.27 -20.99 -7.30
C ALA A 193 2.91 -21.63 -7.59
N LYS A 194 1.96 -21.55 -6.66
CA LYS A 194 0.60 -22.08 -6.79
C LYS A 194 -0.35 -21.17 -7.57
N LEU A 195 0.07 -19.95 -7.87
CA LEU A 195 -0.74 -19.03 -8.67
C LEU A 195 -0.87 -19.53 -10.11
N GLU A 196 -2.05 -19.38 -10.67
CA GLU A 196 -2.31 -19.66 -12.09
C GLU A 196 -1.50 -18.73 -12.99
N LYS A 197 -1.17 -19.17 -14.20
CA LYS A 197 -0.49 -18.33 -15.19
C LYS A 197 -1.32 -17.08 -15.47
N GLY A 198 -0.69 -15.91 -15.34
CA GLY A 198 -1.37 -14.62 -15.53
C GLY A 198 -2.14 -14.11 -14.32
N ALA A 199 -2.17 -14.86 -13.20
CA ALA A 199 -2.77 -14.35 -11.98
C ALA A 199 -1.96 -13.18 -11.42
N SER A 200 -2.68 -12.15 -10.98
CA SER A 200 -2.11 -10.98 -10.32
C SER A 200 -2.30 -11.07 -8.82
N VAL A 201 -1.29 -10.66 -8.07
CA VAL A 201 -1.37 -10.51 -6.62
C VAL A 201 -0.86 -9.14 -6.23
N THR A 202 -1.43 -8.59 -5.17
CA THR A 202 -0.94 -7.34 -4.60
C THR A 202 -0.07 -7.64 -3.39
N LEU A 203 1.17 -7.18 -3.43
CA LEU A 203 2.11 -7.26 -2.32
C LEU A 203 1.94 -6.03 -1.44
N GLN A 204 1.68 -6.22 -0.17
CA GLN A 204 1.79 -5.19 0.84
C GLN A 204 3.24 -5.15 1.30
N MET A 205 3.91 -4.03 1.11
CA MET A 205 5.34 -3.89 1.34
C MET A 205 5.66 -2.68 2.22
N LYS A 206 6.84 -2.73 2.82
CA LYS A 206 7.44 -1.59 3.52
C LYS A 206 8.74 -1.20 2.84
N ARG A 207 8.89 0.09 2.52
CA ARG A 207 10.11 0.70 1.99
C ARG A 207 10.55 1.79 2.94
N GLY A 208 11.58 1.52 3.75
CA GLY A 208 11.92 2.38 4.89
C GLY A 208 10.75 2.47 5.87
N GLU A 209 10.26 3.68 6.14
CA GLU A 209 9.10 3.90 7.01
C GLU A 209 7.75 3.90 6.28
N GLN A 210 7.75 3.87 4.96
CA GLN A 210 6.53 3.93 4.16
C GLN A 210 5.99 2.54 3.84
N GLN A 211 4.68 2.35 4.01
CA GLN A 211 3.98 1.19 3.47
C GLN A 211 3.48 1.50 2.06
N LEU A 212 3.55 0.50 1.18
CA LEU A 212 3.08 0.61 -0.19
C LEU A 212 2.53 -0.72 -0.68
N PHE A 213 1.69 -0.64 -1.70
CA PHE A 213 1.13 -1.80 -2.36
C PHE A 213 1.63 -1.85 -3.80
N ALA A 214 2.13 -3.00 -4.22
CA ALA A 214 2.52 -3.24 -5.60
C ALA A 214 1.81 -4.48 -6.11
N THR A 215 1.12 -4.34 -7.22
CA THR A 215 0.51 -5.48 -7.91
C THR A 215 1.53 -6.08 -8.86
N VAL A 216 1.79 -7.37 -8.71
CA VAL A 216 2.69 -8.15 -9.56
C VAL A 216 1.91 -9.25 -10.25
N SER A 217 2.24 -9.53 -11.51
CA SER A 217 1.63 -10.60 -12.29
C SER A 217 2.66 -11.69 -12.60
N ALA A 218 2.24 -12.95 -12.55
CA ALA A 218 3.09 -14.06 -12.95
C ALA A 218 3.53 -13.90 -14.40
N LEU A 219 4.85 -13.93 -14.63
CA LEU A 219 5.40 -13.87 -15.98
C LEU A 219 4.91 -15.08 -16.79
N ASN A 220 4.35 -14.82 -17.97
CA ASN A 220 4.12 -15.86 -18.95
C ASN A 220 5.49 -16.43 -19.34
N GLY A 221 5.72 -17.71 -19.06
CA GLY A 221 7.00 -18.42 -19.11
C GLY A 221 7.73 -18.49 -20.47
N ALA A 222 7.99 -17.33 -21.11
CA ALA A 222 8.65 -17.23 -22.40
C ALA A 222 10.10 -16.70 -22.34
N TYR A 223 10.67 -16.46 -21.15
CA TYR A 223 12.00 -15.84 -21.02
C TYR A 223 13.03 -16.68 -20.25
N PHE A 224 12.77 -17.98 -20.06
CA PHE A 224 13.81 -18.89 -19.55
C PHE A 224 14.21 -19.92 -20.63
N GLN A 225 14.62 -19.45 -21.80
CA GLN A 225 15.44 -20.21 -22.76
C GLN A 225 16.53 -19.28 -23.27
N THR A 226 17.67 -19.29 -22.63
CA THR A 226 19.05 -19.37 -23.13
C THR A 226 20.01 -19.32 -21.95
#